data_1d8568d2be4026eb4d0162110ee95dbe
#
_entry.id   1d8568d2be4026eb4d0162110ee95dbe
#
_cell.length_a   1.000
_cell.length_b   1.000
_cell.length_c   1.000
_cell.angle_alpha   90.00
_cell.angle_beta   90.00
_cell.angle_gamma   90.00
#
_symmetry.space_group_name_H-M   'P 1'
#
loop_
_entity.id
_entity.type
_entity.pdbx_description
1 polymer ?
#
loop_
_entity_poly.entity_id
_entity_poly.type
_entity_poly.pdbx_seq_one_letter_code
_entity_poly.pdbx_strand_id
1 'polypeptide(L)'
;MSMIQRTWSRTLLGMTLSAVAMTPLAMERLGDDEMSGISGQAGVTMELKAQASMDTFSYFTDGNGIHLDNVTVGSASTPGESDFRTYTLDIRDDGSLDLGFDIQDQRMAIGGVRLDDSNGKSMGSFWMDRDMTGSFVITPGGALSADGYTFDTVFDLTNGRFGYRTNGHQVFLDNVDLSVNSVGQTLDVSNGVILYSAPVDGTLDIGAIRYAAQEEGYRGDASGLASYGSVEMDFDFQTDYEIQAGGRFGSEGLRVDTDTQLNTANFLYSTNGYSVALNDMSGQSTVTDLRIDVAPDFTSEGRQGLGFTLTDSNSRASGNLSIGSIELGESGSIGSVDMEWLYENASFKGESYTNRYFVMA
;
A
#
# COMPACT_ATOMS: atom_id res chain seq x y z
N MET A 1 10.69 32.65 -11.16
CA MET A 1 9.70 31.96 -10.34
C MET A 1 8.73 31.25 -11.29
N SER A 2 9.15 30.21 -11.98
CA SER A 2 8.28 29.47 -12.94
C SER A 2 8.85 28.12 -13.41
N MET A 3 9.67 27.42 -12.64
CA MET A 3 10.22 26.12 -13.08
C MET A 3 9.95 24.94 -12.13
N ILE A 4 9.40 25.16 -10.97
CA ILE A 4 9.22 24.11 -9.95
C ILE A 4 7.81 23.49 -10.01
N GLN A 5 6.82 24.20 -10.56
CA GLN A 5 5.42 23.71 -10.61
C GLN A 5 5.14 22.62 -11.65
N ARG A 6 6.08 22.23 -12.50
CA ARG A 6 5.84 21.22 -13.56
C ARG A 6 6.34 19.82 -13.24
N THR A 7 6.97 19.62 -12.10
CA THR A 7 7.66 18.34 -11.82
C THR A 7 6.83 17.39 -10.96
N TRP A 8 5.90 17.89 -10.17
CA TRP A 8 5.16 17.06 -9.20
C TRP A 8 3.94 16.31 -9.75
N SER A 9 3.24 16.88 -10.73
CA SER A 9 2.12 16.19 -11.39
C SER A 9 2.55 15.00 -12.27
N ARG A 10 3.86 14.83 -12.49
CA ARG A 10 4.39 13.69 -13.27
C ARG A 10 4.82 12.51 -12.41
N THR A 11 4.91 12.64 -11.10
CA THR A 11 5.52 11.63 -10.24
C THR A 11 4.49 10.66 -9.67
N LEU A 12 3.27 11.06 -9.38
CA LEU A 12 2.22 10.15 -8.92
C LEU A 12 1.66 9.29 -10.08
N LEU A 13 1.49 9.90 -11.25
CA LEU A 13 1.15 9.15 -12.47
C LEU A 13 2.31 8.25 -12.92
N GLY A 14 3.55 8.60 -12.56
CA GLY A 14 4.76 7.86 -12.85
C GLY A 14 4.91 6.54 -12.09
N MET A 15 4.32 6.36 -10.92
CA MET A 15 4.45 5.11 -10.17
C MET A 15 3.55 3.99 -10.69
N THR A 16 2.44 4.32 -11.31
CA THR A 16 1.60 3.32 -12.00
C THR A 16 2.00 3.13 -13.46
N LEU A 17 2.56 4.15 -14.11
CA LEU A 17 3.02 4.08 -15.50
C LEU A 17 4.49 3.70 -15.68
N SER A 18 5.34 3.80 -14.67
CA SER A 18 6.77 3.46 -14.80
C SER A 18 7.04 1.97 -15.05
N ALA A 19 6.04 1.11 -14.94
CA ALA A 19 6.14 -0.28 -15.40
C ALA A 19 6.00 -0.41 -16.94
N VAL A 20 5.62 0.65 -17.65
CA VAL A 20 5.38 0.62 -19.11
C VAL A 20 6.52 1.24 -19.93
N ALA A 21 7.43 1.97 -19.29
CA ALA A 21 8.41 2.80 -20.01
C ALA A 21 9.75 2.10 -20.31
N MET A 22 9.77 0.80 -20.55
CA MET A 22 11.03 0.11 -20.88
C MET A 22 10.96 -0.75 -22.15
N THR A 23 10.60 -0.17 -23.25
CA THR A 23 11.20 -0.38 -24.59
C THR A 23 10.60 0.65 -25.54
N PRO A 24 11.33 1.34 -26.41
CA PRO A 24 10.74 1.99 -27.57
C PRO A 24 10.35 0.88 -28.54
N LEU A 25 9.21 0.25 -28.32
CA LEU A 25 8.51 -0.38 -29.44
C LEU A 25 8.22 0.78 -30.38
N ALA A 26 8.85 0.78 -31.55
CA ALA A 26 8.50 1.65 -32.64
C ALA A 26 7.01 1.40 -32.92
N MET A 27 6.15 2.24 -32.36
CA MET A 27 4.77 2.29 -32.81
C MET A 27 4.83 2.75 -34.27
N GLU A 28 4.52 1.85 -35.16
CA GLU A 28 4.33 2.18 -36.58
C GLU A 28 3.23 3.22 -36.62
N ARG A 29 3.51 4.36 -37.22
CA ARG A 29 2.55 5.45 -37.28
C ARG A 29 1.38 4.99 -38.14
N LEU A 30 0.23 4.80 -37.53
CA LEU A 30 -1.03 4.54 -38.22
C LEU A 30 -1.28 5.70 -39.20
N GLY A 31 -1.61 5.38 -40.44
CA GLY A 31 -1.93 6.36 -41.46
C GLY A 31 -3.24 7.08 -41.09
N ASP A 32 -3.41 8.32 -41.60
CA ASP A 32 -4.62 9.11 -41.36
C ASP A 32 -5.90 8.40 -41.83
N ASP A 33 -5.80 7.52 -42.84
CA ASP A 33 -6.90 6.70 -43.35
C ASP A 33 -7.27 5.54 -42.40
N GLU A 34 -6.30 5.00 -41.64
CA GLU A 34 -6.54 3.98 -40.61
C GLU A 34 -7.12 4.61 -39.36
N MET A 35 -6.72 5.83 -39.03
CA MET A 35 -7.31 6.59 -37.93
C MET A 35 -8.72 7.08 -38.20
N SER A 36 -9.07 7.38 -39.45
CA SER A 36 -10.44 7.81 -39.83
C SER A 36 -11.49 6.69 -39.77
N GLY A 37 -11.06 5.42 -39.76
CA GLY A 37 -11.90 4.24 -39.56
C GLY A 37 -12.19 3.89 -38.11
N ILE A 38 -11.49 4.50 -37.18
CA ILE A 38 -11.71 4.35 -35.73
C ILE A 38 -12.81 5.38 -35.38
N SER A 39 -14.06 4.97 -35.42
CA SER A 39 -15.17 5.77 -34.86
C SER A 39 -14.87 5.95 -33.36
N GLY A 40 -14.78 7.20 -32.91
CA GLY A 40 -14.19 7.64 -31.67
C GLY A 40 -14.84 7.20 -30.34
N GLN A 41 -15.01 5.91 -30.14
CA GLN A 41 -15.43 5.30 -28.87
C GLN A 41 -14.87 3.89 -28.66
N ALA A 42 -13.90 3.45 -29.44
CA ALA A 42 -13.26 2.17 -29.20
C ALA A 42 -12.05 2.38 -28.25
N GLY A 43 -12.17 1.89 -27.03
CA GLY A 43 -11.05 1.85 -26.08
C GLY A 43 -9.83 1.11 -26.66
N VAL A 44 -8.67 1.36 -26.13
CA VAL A 44 -7.42 0.71 -26.53
C VAL A 44 -7.15 -0.45 -25.57
N THR A 45 -6.95 -1.64 -26.12
CA THR A 45 -6.46 -2.81 -25.37
C THR A 45 -5.00 -3.04 -25.70
N MET A 46 -4.17 -3.16 -24.67
CA MET A 46 -2.74 -3.46 -24.78
C MET A 46 -2.44 -4.76 -24.06
N GLU A 47 -1.93 -5.73 -24.81
CA GLU A 47 -1.39 -6.97 -24.24
C GLU A 47 0.13 -6.86 -24.14
N LEU A 48 0.65 -7.06 -22.96
CA LEU A 48 2.09 -7.00 -22.68
C LEU A 48 2.58 -8.32 -22.09
N LYS A 49 3.73 -8.76 -22.56
CA LYS A 49 4.55 -9.75 -21.87
C LYS A 49 5.77 -9.02 -21.34
N ALA A 50 5.90 -8.98 -20.03
CA ALA A 50 6.94 -8.19 -19.41
C ALA A 50 7.84 -9.02 -18.50
N GLN A 51 9.12 -8.82 -18.65
CA GLN A 51 10.15 -9.22 -17.71
C GLN A 51 11.07 -8.03 -17.51
N ALA A 52 11.34 -7.68 -16.28
CA ALA A 52 12.24 -6.60 -15.95
C ALA A 52 13.17 -7.00 -14.81
N SER A 53 14.41 -6.56 -14.89
CA SER A 53 15.34 -6.64 -13.77
C SER A 53 16.11 -5.33 -13.65
N MET A 54 16.37 -4.94 -12.43
CA MET A 54 17.05 -3.70 -12.09
C MET A 54 17.98 -4.01 -10.92
N ASP A 55 19.26 -3.69 -11.08
CA ASP A 55 20.24 -3.95 -10.01
C ASP A 55 19.94 -3.14 -8.77
N THR A 56 19.60 -1.88 -8.95
CA THR A 56 19.22 -1.00 -7.84
C THR A 56 18.28 0.10 -8.34
N PHE A 57 17.17 0.27 -7.65
CA PHE A 57 16.33 1.46 -7.75
C PHE A 57 16.56 2.32 -6.51
N SER A 58 16.84 3.61 -6.70
CA SER A 58 17.11 4.53 -5.60
C SER A 58 16.18 5.73 -5.62
N TYR A 59 15.62 6.03 -4.47
CA TYR A 59 14.85 7.25 -4.24
C TYR A 59 15.56 8.08 -3.17
N PHE A 60 15.77 9.37 -3.45
CA PHE A 60 16.49 10.28 -2.57
C PHE A 60 15.60 11.43 -2.12
N THR A 61 15.72 11.79 -0.84
CA THR A 61 15.13 12.99 -0.26
C THR A 61 16.11 13.53 0.79
N ASP A 62 16.41 14.82 0.77
CA ASP A 62 17.35 15.49 1.72
C ASP A 62 18.71 14.82 1.87
N GLY A 63 19.25 14.27 0.80
CA GLY A 63 20.54 13.58 0.86
C GLY A 63 20.49 12.21 1.51
N ASN A 64 19.30 11.73 1.88
CA ASN A 64 19.07 10.37 2.33
C ASN A 64 18.37 9.55 1.23
N GLY A 65 18.77 8.31 1.05
CA GLY A 65 18.26 7.44 0.01
C GLY A 65 17.63 6.16 0.55
N ILE A 66 16.60 5.70 -0.14
CA ILE A 66 16.09 4.34 -0.05
C ILE A 66 16.53 3.62 -1.31
N HIS A 67 17.17 2.48 -1.15
CA HIS A 67 17.64 1.63 -2.23
C HIS A 67 16.91 0.29 -2.22
N LEU A 68 16.32 -0.05 -3.35
CA LEU A 68 15.74 -1.36 -3.60
C LEU A 68 16.71 -2.12 -4.50
N ASP A 69 17.36 -3.15 -3.96
CA ASP A 69 18.37 -3.92 -4.68
C ASP A 69 17.78 -5.16 -5.33
N ASN A 70 18.30 -5.51 -6.51
CA ASN A 70 17.88 -6.70 -7.25
C ASN A 70 16.36 -6.78 -7.42
N VAL A 71 15.77 -5.71 -7.94
CA VAL A 71 14.33 -5.69 -8.25
C VAL A 71 14.09 -6.50 -9.50
N THR A 72 13.20 -7.48 -9.42
CA THR A 72 12.80 -8.30 -10.56
C THR A 72 11.29 -8.37 -10.67
N VAL A 73 10.80 -8.39 -11.91
CA VAL A 73 9.39 -8.60 -12.25
C VAL A 73 9.34 -9.58 -13.41
N GLY A 74 8.44 -10.55 -13.37
CA GLY A 74 8.26 -11.55 -14.41
C GLY A 74 7.23 -12.61 -14.01
N SER A 75 7.28 -13.78 -14.64
CA SER A 75 6.39 -14.90 -14.33
C SER A 75 6.69 -15.51 -12.95
N ALA A 76 5.66 -15.81 -12.19
CA ALA A 76 5.76 -16.51 -10.91
C ALA A 76 5.93 -18.03 -11.13
N SER A 77 5.22 -18.59 -12.09
CA SER A 77 5.26 -20.03 -12.40
C SER A 77 6.53 -20.45 -13.13
N THR A 78 7.09 -19.54 -13.95
CA THR A 78 8.29 -19.79 -14.75
C THR A 78 9.33 -18.69 -14.48
N PRO A 79 10.12 -18.80 -13.41
CA PRO A 79 11.12 -17.80 -13.08
C PRO A 79 12.09 -17.53 -14.24
N GLY A 80 12.27 -16.25 -14.56
CA GLY A 80 13.12 -15.82 -15.69
C GLY A 80 12.36 -15.67 -17.01
N GLU A 81 11.05 -15.90 -17.03
CA GLU A 81 10.18 -15.59 -18.17
C GLU A 81 9.31 -14.37 -17.87
N SER A 82 8.63 -13.88 -18.92
CA SER A 82 7.73 -12.73 -18.83
C SER A 82 6.40 -13.13 -18.19
N ASP A 83 5.84 -12.24 -17.36
CA ASP A 83 4.44 -12.29 -16.96
C ASP A 83 3.51 -11.85 -18.12
N PHE A 84 2.22 -12.03 -17.93
CA PHE A 84 1.21 -11.59 -18.89
C PHE A 84 0.35 -10.49 -18.27
N ARG A 85 0.14 -9.41 -19.05
CA ARG A 85 -0.65 -8.24 -18.62
C ARG A 85 -1.51 -7.75 -19.76
N THR A 86 -2.76 -7.50 -19.45
CA THR A 86 -3.67 -6.79 -20.33
C THR A 86 -4.08 -5.47 -19.67
N TYR A 87 -3.99 -4.40 -20.42
CA TYR A 87 -4.47 -3.08 -20.00
C TYR A 87 -5.53 -2.62 -20.99
N THR A 88 -6.62 -2.06 -20.48
CA THR A 88 -7.62 -1.38 -21.28
C THR A 88 -7.64 0.09 -20.92
N LEU A 89 -7.79 0.93 -21.93
CA LEU A 89 -7.91 2.37 -21.78
C LEU A 89 -9.13 2.81 -22.58
N ASP A 90 -10.08 3.45 -21.93
CA ASP A 90 -11.25 4.01 -22.55
C ASP A 90 -11.56 5.42 -22.03
N ILE A 91 -12.14 6.26 -22.86
CA ILE A 91 -12.66 7.57 -22.48
C ILE A 91 -14.18 7.50 -22.61
N ARG A 92 -14.86 7.58 -21.47
CA ARG A 92 -16.32 7.53 -21.40
C ARG A 92 -16.95 8.81 -21.96
N ASP A 93 -18.25 8.74 -22.28
CA ASP A 93 -19.00 9.88 -22.82
C ASP A 93 -19.04 11.11 -21.90
N ASP A 94 -18.86 10.90 -20.59
CA ASP A 94 -18.78 11.96 -19.58
C ASP A 94 -17.38 12.58 -19.44
N GLY A 95 -16.41 12.10 -20.22
CA GLY A 95 -15.02 12.54 -20.18
C GLY A 95 -14.16 11.83 -19.13
N SER A 96 -14.70 10.86 -18.41
CA SER A 96 -13.94 10.02 -17.47
C SER A 96 -12.98 9.10 -18.23
N LEU A 97 -11.81 8.85 -17.64
CA LEU A 97 -10.84 7.89 -18.12
C LEU A 97 -11.03 6.56 -17.37
N ASP A 98 -11.30 5.49 -18.11
CA ASP A 98 -11.42 4.14 -17.59
C ASP A 98 -10.15 3.35 -17.91
N LEU A 99 -9.45 2.90 -16.88
CA LEU A 99 -8.22 2.11 -16.93
C LEU A 99 -8.49 0.74 -16.33
N GLY A 100 -8.64 -0.27 -17.19
CA GLY A 100 -8.71 -1.67 -16.74
C GLY A 100 -7.35 -2.35 -16.79
N PHE A 101 -7.14 -3.33 -15.91
CA PHE A 101 -5.96 -4.17 -15.91
C PHE A 101 -6.29 -5.61 -15.54
N ASP A 102 -5.59 -6.53 -16.17
CA ASP A 102 -5.56 -7.96 -15.87
C ASP A 102 -4.09 -8.39 -15.90
N ILE A 103 -3.57 -8.78 -14.76
CA ILE A 103 -2.18 -9.17 -14.54
C ILE A 103 -2.19 -10.61 -14.03
N GLN A 104 -1.60 -11.51 -14.77
CA GLN A 104 -1.59 -12.93 -14.44
C GLN A 104 -0.17 -13.46 -14.26
N ASP A 105 -0.03 -14.41 -13.35
CA ASP A 105 1.23 -15.12 -13.08
C ASP A 105 2.41 -14.18 -12.81
N GLN A 106 2.17 -13.08 -12.10
CA GLN A 106 3.22 -12.11 -11.83
C GLN A 106 3.98 -12.45 -10.55
N ARG A 107 5.31 -12.46 -10.66
CA ARG A 107 6.22 -12.34 -9.52
C ARG A 107 6.91 -10.98 -9.53
N MET A 108 6.87 -10.30 -8.40
CA MET A 108 7.73 -9.17 -8.10
C MET A 108 8.64 -9.54 -6.93
N ALA A 109 9.94 -9.30 -7.04
CA ALA A 109 10.87 -9.54 -5.94
C ALA A 109 11.85 -8.37 -5.77
N ILE A 110 12.21 -8.11 -4.52
CA ILE A 110 13.21 -7.13 -4.11
C ILE A 110 14.21 -7.86 -3.23
N GLY A 111 15.45 -7.96 -3.70
CA GLY A 111 16.51 -8.71 -3.02
C GLY A 111 17.03 -8.05 -1.75
N GLY A 112 16.82 -6.74 -1.59
CA GLY A 112 17.16 -6.02 -0.38
C GLY A 112 16.61 -4.61 -0.38
N VAL A 113 16.23 -4.13 0.79
CA VAL A 113 15.86 -2.72 1.01
C VAL A 113 16.90 -2.11 1.94
N ARG A 114 17.59 -1.08 1.48
CA ARG A 114 18.64 -0.40 2.25
C ARG A 114 18.33 1.09 2.34
N LEU A 115 18.73 1.68 3.46
CA LEU A 115 18.77 3.12 3.64
C LEU A 115 20.22 3.59 3.50
N ASP A 116 20.42 4.83 3.04
CA ASP A 116 21.72 5.47 3.12
C ASP A 116 22.24 5.42 4.56
N ASP A 117 23.54 5.38 4.70
CA ASP A 117 24.23 5.32 5.99
C ASP A 117 23.86 4.13 6.90
N SER A 118 23.09 3.17 6.39
CA SER A 118 22.77 1.94 7.13
C SER A 118 23.99 1.04 7.41
N ASN A 119 25.21 1.51 7.09
CA ASN A 119 26.46 0.73 7.18
C ASN A 119 26.37 -0.62 6.46
N GLY A 120 25.69 -0.65 5.31
CA GLY A 120 25.46 -1.87 4.54
C GLY A 120 24.39 -2.81 5.12
N LYS A 121 23.67 -2.42 6.15
CA LYS A 121 22.55 -3.20 6.67
C LYS A 121 21.35 -3.12 5.74
N SER A 122 20.68 -4.24 5.54
CA SER A 122 19.43 -4.33 4.82
C SER A 122 18.25 -4.47 5.77
N MET A 123 17.12 -3.90 5.40
CA MET A 123 15.83 -4.13 6.07
C MET A 123 15.26 -5.51 5.73
N GLY A 124 15.94 -6.28 4.89
CA GLY A 124 15.49 -7.56 4.40
C GLY A 124 15.09 -7.53 2.93
N SER A 125 14.55 -8.62 2.46
CA SER A 125 14.04 -8.80 1.11
C SER A 125 12.60 -9.27 1.14
N PHE A 126 11.85 -9.01 0.08
CA PHE A 126 10.51 -9.56 -0.07
C PHE A 126 10.21 -9.93 -1.53
N TRP A 127 9.23 -10.79 -1.69
CA TRP A 127 8.69 -11.13 -2.98
C TRP A 127 7.18 -11.35 -2.85
N MET A 128 6.51 -11.22 -3.97
CA MET A 128 5.07 -11.37 -4.08
C MET A 128 4.76 -12.06 -5.42
N ASP A 129 3.99 -13.15 -5.36
CA ASP A 129 3.31 -13.74 -6.50
C ASP A 129 1.85 -13.34 -6.46
N ARG A 130 1.26 -13.06 -7.62
CA ARG A 130 -0.14 -12.64 -7.68
C ARG A 130 -0.75 -12.76 -9.06
N ASP A 131 -2.06 -12.98 -9.06
CA ASP A 131 -2.96 -12.61 -10.14
C ASP A 131 -3.76 -11.39 -9.66
N MET A 132 -3.96 -10.41 -10.52
CA MET A 132 -4.67 -9.19 -10.15
C MET A 132 -5.48 -8.65 -11.31
N THR A 133 -6.75 -8.40 -11.06
CA THR A 133 -7.67 -7.76 -12.02
C THR A 133 -8.29 -6.53 -11.39
N GLY A 134 -8.68 -5.56 -12.21
CA GLY A 134 -9.36 -4.40 -11.69
C GLY A 134 -9.49 -3.25 -12.67
N SER A 135 -10.00 -2.15 -12.14
CA SER A 135 -10.13 -0.91 -12.91
C SER A 135 -9.97 0.32 -12.02
N PHE A 136 -9.54 1.40 -12.68
CA PHE A 136 -9.58 2.75 -12.15
C PHE A 136 -10.39 3.61 -13.09
N VAL A 137 -11.43 4.26 -12.57
CA VAL A 137 -12.16 5.29 -13.31
C VAL A 137 -11.77 6.64 -12.74
N ILE A 138 -11.23 7.51 -13.58
CA ILE A 138 -10.76 8.84 -13.19
C ILE A 138 -11.67 9.86 -13.83
N THR A 139 -12.39 10.62 -13.01
CA THR A 139 -13.29 11.68 -13.45
C THR A 139 -12.70 13.03 -13.06
N PRO A 140 -12.58 13.98 -14.01
CA PRO A 140 -12.16 15.33 -13.67
C PRO A 140 -13.14 16.02 -12.72
N GLY A 141 -12.60 16.74 -11.74
CA GLY A 141 -13.36 17.44 -10.70
C GLY A 141 -13.30 16.70 -9.37
N GLY A 142 -12.74 17.36 -8.36
CA GLY A 142 -12.68 16.87 -6.97
C GLY A 142 -13.86 17.35 -6.15
N ALA A 143 -13.85 17.01 -4.87
CA ALA A 143 -14.88 17.42 -3.93
C ALA A 143 -14.87 18.93 -3.64
N LEU A 144 -13.70 19.57 -3.73
CA LEU A 144 -13.50 20.97 -3.36
C LEU A 144 -13.21 21.89 -4.54
N SER A 145 -12.75 21.35 -5.67
CA SER A 145 -12.38 22.15 -6.82
C SER A 145 -12.66 21.44 -8.15
N ALA A 146 -12.86 22.21 -9.20
CA ALA A 146 -12.96 21.67 -10.56
C ALA A 146 -11.60 21.16 -11.09
N ASP A 147 -10.50 21.51 -10.43
CA ASP A 147 -9.15 21.09 -10.80
C ASP A 147 -8.70 19.78 -10.09
N GLY A 148 -9.53 19.25 -9.18
CA GLY A 148 -9.33 17.97 -8.53
C GLY A 148 -9.76 16.78 -9.41
N TYR A 149 -9.73 15.59 -8.81
CA TYR A 149 -10.16 14.34 -9.45
C TYR A 149 -11.03 13.52 -8.52
N THR A 150 -11.97 12.81 -9.10
CA THR A 150 -12.70 11.73 -8.44
C THR A 150 -12.26 10.41 -9.03
N PHE A 151 -12.09 9.39 -8.18
CA PHE A 151 -11.67 8.06 -8.60
C PHE A 151 -12.67 7.02 -8.11
N ASP A 152 -12.90 6.04 -8.96
CA ASP A 152 -13.45 4.76 -8.54
C ASP A 152 -12.38 3.69 -8.75
N THR A 153 -12.15 2.88 -7.75
CA THR A 153 -11.16 1.81 -7.80
C THR A 153 -11.82 0.51 -7.40
N VAL A 154 -11.72 -0.48 -8.26
CA VAL A 154 -12.09 -1.86 -7.95
C VAL A 154 -10.93 -2.74 -8.33
N PHE A 155 -10.44 -3.56 -7.41
CA PHE A 155 -9.47 -4.57 -7.77
C PHE A 155 -9.61 -5.84 -6.93
N ASP A 156 -9.28 -6.94 -7.56
CA ASP A 156 -9.17 -8.25 -6.96
C ASP A 156 -7.75 -8.77 -7.14
N LEU A 157 -7.14 -9.18 -6.05
CA LEU A 157 -5.90 -9.94 -6.02
C LEU A 157 -6.27 -11.36 -5.63
N THR A 158 -5.87 -12.33 -6.43
CA THR A 158 -6.15 -13.74 -6.18
C THR A 158 -4.88 -14.57 -6.23
N ASN A 159 -4.91 -15.72 -5.55
CA ASN A 159 -3.78 -16.64 -5.49
C ASN A 159 -2.48 -15.97 -5.01
N GLY A 160 -2.61 -14.90 -4.23
CA GLY A 160 -1.49 -14.13 -3.74
C GLY A 160 -0.58 -14.96 -2.83
N ARG A 161 0.71 -14.74 -2.95
CA ARG A 161 1.72 -15.29 -2.04
C ARG A 161 2.72 -14.20 -1.74
N PHE A 162 3.02 -14.00 -0.48
CA PHE A 162 3.97 -12.96 -0.03
C PHE A 162 5.05 -13.61 0.81
N GLY A 163 6.29 -13.25 0.57
CA GLY A 163 7.42 -13.70 1.38
C GLY A 163 8.27 -12.53 1.85
N TYR A 164 8.45 -12.39 3.15
CA TYR A 164 9.39 -11.46 3.75
C TYR A 164 10.54 -12.21 4.38
N ARG A 165 11.78 -11.75 4.15
CA ARG A 165 13.01 -12.43 4.55
C ARG A 165 13.94 -11.49 5.28
N THR A 166 14.44 -11.94 6.41
CA THR A 166 15.46 -11.22 7.18
C THR A 166 16.27 -12.18 8.05
N ASN A 167 17.58 -11.95 8.16
CA ASN A 167 18.49 -12.70 9.01
C ASN A 167 18.42 -14.24 8.86
N GLY A 168 18.18 -14.71 7.63
CA GLY A 168 18.05 -16.15 7.37
C GLY A 168 16.64 -16.71 7.59
N HIS A 169 15.75 -15.95 8.24
CA HIS A 169 14.36 -16.34 8.48
C HIS A 169 13.42 -15.82 7.41
N GLN A 170 12.29 -16.48 7.25
CA GLN A 170 11.29 -16.10 6.25
C GLN A 170 9.87 -16.30 6.78
N VAL A 171 9.00 -15.32 6.52
CA VAL A 171 7.55 -15.42 6.74
C VAL A 171 6.87 -15.48 5.39
N PHE A 172 5.87 -16.33 5.27
CA PHE A 172 5.00 -16.44 4.09
C PHE A 172 3.56 -16.18 4.47
N LEU A 173 2.86 -15.51 3.57
CA LEU A 173 1.42 -15.48 3.50
C LEU A 173 1.04 -16.21 2.21
N ASP A 174 0.33 -17.31 2.34
CA ASP A 174 -0.11 -18.15 1.21
C ASP A 174 -1.61 -18.05 1.00
N ASN A 175 -2.03 -18.18 -0.26
CA ASN A 175 -3.40 -18.07 -0.68
C ASN A 175 -4.04 -16.79 -0.16
N VAL A 176 -3.45 -15.67 -0.55
CA VAL A 176 -3.97 -14.36 -0.20
C VAL A 176 -4.92 -13.93 -1.30
N ASP A 177 -6.18 -13.77 -0.93
CA ASP A 177 -7.20 -13.17 -1.76
C ASP A 177 -7.61 -11.83 -1.13
N LEU A 178 -7.59 -10.76 -1.93
CA LEU A 178 -7.94 -9.42 -1.49
C LEU A 178 -8.86 -8.80 -2.53
N SER A 179 -10.04 -8.41 -2.13
CA SER A 179 -10.97 -7.63 -2.95
C SER A 179 -11.13 -6.25 -2.34
N VAL A 180 -10.99 -5.22 -3.14
CA VAL A 180 -11.16 -3.83 -2.73
C VAL A 180 -12.10 -3.12 -3.69
N ASN A 181 -13.08 -2.46 -3.13
CA ASN A 181 -13.96 -1.55 -3.81
C ASN A 181 -13.91 -0.19 -3.12
N SER A 182 -13.66 0.86 -3.88
CA SER A 182 -13.61 2.21 -3.38
C SER A 182 -14.18 3.15 -4.43
N VAL A 183 -15.38 3.64 -4.19
CA VAL A 183 -16.13 4.47 -5.14
C VAL A 183 -16.28 5.88 -4.58
N GLY A 184 -15.99 6.88 -5.41
CA GLY A 184 -16.09 8.27 -5.02
C GLY A 184 -14.92 8.79 -4.19
N GLN A 185 -13.74 8.19 -4.34
CA GLN A 185 -12.50 8.76 -3.82
C GLN A 185 -12.30 10.15 -4.43
N THR A 186 -11.83 11.10 -3.66
CA THR A 186 -11.53 12.44 -4.15
C THR A 186 -10.09 12.82 -3.87
N LEU A 187 -9.50 13.50 -4.82
CA LEU A 187 -8.17 14.09 -4.69
C LEU A 187 -8.22 15.56 -5.12
N ASP A 188 -7.92 16.45 -4.20
CA ASP A 188 -7.82 17.87 -4.44
C ASP A 188 -6.45 18.39 -3.99
N VAL A 189 -5.99 19.46 -4.61
CA VAL A 189 -4.81 20.20 -4.18
C VAL A 189 -5.19 21.66 -3.99
N SER A 190 -5.16 22.11 -2.75
CA SER A 190 -5.52 23.48 -2.40
C SER A 190 -4.54 24.06 -1.39
N ASN A 191 -4.05 25.27 -1.67
CA ASN A 191 -3.17 26.02 -0.75
C ASN A 191 -1.92 25.25 -0.28
N GLY A 192 -1.37 24.37 -1.13
CA GLY A 192 -0.18 23.56 -0.79
C GLY A 192 -0.51 22.32 0.04
N VAL A 193 -1.78 21.99 0.19
CA VAL A 193 -2.29 20.78 0.86
C VAL A 193 -2.88 19.85 -0.19
N ILE A 194 -2.57 18.57 -0.08
CA ILE A 194 -3.25 17.50 -0.79
C ILE A 194 -4.37 17.02 0.12
N LEU A 195 -5.59 17.06 -0.36
CA LEU A 195 -6.77 16.55 0.31
C LEU A 195 -7.19 15.26 -0.40
N TYR A 196 -7.22 14.17 0.32
CA TYR A 196 -7.62 12.88 -0.22
C TYR A 196 -8.66 12.25 0.70
N SER A 197 -9.76 11.81 0.11
CA SER A 197 -10.86 11.14 0.80
C SER A 197 -11.16 9.84 0.10
N ALA A 198 -11.26 8.74 0.84
CA ALA A 198 -11.51 7.42 0.30
C ALA A 198 -12.47 6.61 1.19
N PRO A 199 -13.69 6.35 0.71
CA PRO A 199 -14.47 5.22 1.19
C PRO A 199 -13.87 3.93 0.64
N VAL A 200 -13.68 2.92 1.47
CA VAL A 200 -13.11 1.64 1.07
C VAL A 200 -13.89 0.51 1.72
N ASP A 201 -14.39 -0.39 0.91
CA ASP A 201 -14.93 -1.67 1.37
C ASP A 201 -14.18 -2.83 0.72
N GLY A 202 -14.12 -3.95 1.41
CA GLY A 202 -13.39 -5.09 0.86
C GLY A 202 -13.32 -6.30 1.77
N THR A 203 -12.67 -7.31 1.24
CA THR A 203 -12.39 -8.57 1.95
C THR A 203 -10.94 -8.95 1.81
N LEU A 204 -10.38 -9.55 2.85
CA LEU A 204 -9.04 -10.13 2.87
C LEU A 204 -9.13 -11.56 3.41
N ASP A 205 -8.65 -12.51 2.64
CA ASP A 205 -8.43 -13.90 3.06
C ASP A 205 -6.94 -14.23 2.97
N ILE A 206 -6.38 -14.76 4.03
CA ILE A 206 -5.03 -15.32 4.09
C ILE A 206 -5.18 -16.78 4.49
N GLY A 207 -5.11 -17.69 3.52
CA GLY A 207 -5.32 -19.11 3.76
C GLY A 207 -4.28 -19.75 4.68
N ALA A 208 -3.05 -19.25 4.70
CA ALA A 208 -2.05 -19.70 5.66
C ALA A 208 -0.95 -18.69 5.93
N ILE A 209 -0.57 -18.58 7.21
CA ILE A 209 0.64 -17.88 7.66
C ILE A 209 1.68 -18.96 8.00
N ARG A 210 2.87 -18.86 7.39
CA ARG A 210 3.95 -19.84 7.58
C ARG A 210 5.26 -19.17 7.92
N TYR A 211 6.15 -19.92 8.54
CA TYR A 211 7.46 -19.45 8.94
C TYR A 211 8.51 -20.51 8.60
N ALA A 212 9.61 -20.08 8.01
CA ALA A 212 10.81 -20.88 7.82
C ALA A 212 11.90 -20.39 8.76
N ALA A 213 12.45 -21.29 9.56
CA ALA A 213 13.56 -21.01 10.45
C ALA A 213 14.86 -20.82 9.65
N GLN A 214 15.90 -20.27 10.31
CA GLN A 214 17.20 -20.00 9.69
C GLN A 214 17.86 -21.27 9.13
N GLU A 215 17.73 -22.39 9.80
CA GLU A 215 18.26 -23.69 9.37
C GLU A 215 17.60 -24.23 8.10
N GLU A 216 16.38 -23.80 7.79
CA GLU A 216 15.68 -24.12 6.55
C GLU A 216 16.11 -23.22 5.39
N GLY A 217 16.76 -22.09 5.68
CA GLY A 217 17.23 -21.13 4.71
C GLY A 217 16.12 -20.37 3.99
N TYR A 218 16.50 -19.57 3.01
CA TYR A 218 15.53 -18.85 2.18
C TYR A 218 14.94 -19.78 1.13
N ARG A 219 13.62 -19.79 1.05
CA ARG A 219 12.85 -20.66 0.16
C ARG A 219 12.02 -19.81 -0.81
N GLY A 220 11.83 -20.33 -2.00
CA GLY A 220 10.95 -19.73 -3.01
C GLY A 220 9.47 -20.08 -2.83
N ASP A 221 9.19 -21.06 -1.96
CA ASP A 221 7.85 -21.54 -1.65
C ASP A 221 7.73 -21.91 -0.17
N ALA A 222 6.50 -22.16 0.27
CA ALA A 222 6.18 -22.55 1.63
C ALA A 222 5.86 -24.04 1.78
N SER A 223 6.12 -24.87 0.75
CA SER A 223 5.79 -26.29 0.78
C SER A 223 6.47 -27.01 1.93
N GLY A 224 5.70 -27.81 2.65
CA GLY A 224 6.17 -28.57 3.81
C GLY A 224 6.34 -27.76 5.09
N LEU A 225 6.11 -26.44 5.09
CA LEU A 225 6.08 -25.64 6.31
C LEU A 225 4.74 -25.77 7.02
N ALA A 226 4.77 -25.82 8.35
CA ALA A 226 3.56 -25.81 9.16
C ALA A 226 2.84 -24.45 9.01
N SER A 227 1.52 -24.46 9.00
CA SER A 227 0.71 -23.25 9.10
C SER A 227 0.58 -22.82 10.56
N TYR A 228 0.74 -21.54 10.81
CA TYR A 228 0.45 -20.91 12.10
C TYR A 228 -1.01 -20.45 12.19
N GLY A 229 -1.74 -20.47 11.08
CA GLY A 229 -3.15 -20.11 11.03
C GLY A 229 -3.53 -19.42 9.73
N SER A 230 -4.80 -19.06 9.65
CA SER A 230 -5.42 -18.28 8.59
C SER A 230 -6.07 -17.03 9.16
N VAL A 231 -6.29 -16.05 8.30
CA VAL A 231 -6.99 -14.79 8.62
C VAL A 231 -8.05 -14.55 7.57
N GLU A 232 -9.27 -14.27 8.01
CA GLU A 232 -10.34 -13.77 7.18
C GLU A 232 -10.79 -12.44 7.75
N MET A 233 -11.00 -11.44 6.89
CA MET A 233 -11.45 -10.11 7.30
C MET A 233 -12.36 -9.52 6.23
N ASP A 234 -13.45 -8.95 6.65
CA ASP A 234 -14.23 -8.01 5.85
C ASP A 234 -14.18 -6.63 6.51
N PHE A 235 -14.24 -5.57 5.72
CA PHE A 235 -14.10 -4.22 6.24
C PHE A 235 -14.81 -3.20 5.35
N ASP A 236 -15.32 -2.17 5.99
CA ASP A 236 -15.85 -0.95 5.38
C ASP A 236 -15.38 0.23 6.23
N PHE A 237 -14.63 1.13 5.62
CA PHE A 237 -14.16 2.33 6.28
C PHE A 237 -14.11 3.54 5.34
N GLN A 238 -14.20 4.71 5.93
CA GLN A 238 -13.94 6.00 5.28
C GLN A 238 -12.67 6.59 5.88
N THR A 239 -11.78 7.10 5.05
CA THR A 239 -10.61 7.81 5.53
C THR A 239 -10.40 9.10 4.75
N ASP A 240 -10.08 10.16 5.48
CA ASP A 240 -9.74 11.47 4.96
C ASP A 240 -8.31 11.81 5.35
N TYR A 241 -7.55 12.31 4.41
CA TYR A 241 -6.17 12.73 4.60
C TYR A 241 -5.98 14.17 4.17
N GLU A 242 -5.29 14.94 5.01
CA GLU A 242 -4.66 16.20 4.63
C GLU A 242 -3.15 16.00 4.64
N ILE A 243 -2.51 16.13 3.48
CA ILE A 243 -1.08 15.89 3.34
C ILE A 243 -0.40 17.19 2.93
N GLN A 244 0.60 17.60 3.69
CA GLN A 244 1.37 18.81 3.48
C GLN A 244 2.87 18.49 3.44
N ALA A 245 3.64 19.38 2.80
CA ALA A 245 5.07 19.33 2.96
C ALA A 245 5.45 19.82 4.36
N GLY A 246 6.39 19.13 4.98
CA GLY A 246 6.95 19.52 6.28
C GLY A 246 7.14 18.32 7.20
N GLY A 247 8.38 18.09 7.58
CA GLY A 247 8.77 17.04 8.51
C GLY A 247 9.12 17.61 9.88
N ARG A 248 9.61 16.74 10.74
CA ARG A 248 10.14 17.11 12.06
C ARG A 248 11.47 17.82 11.98
N PHE A 249 12.29 17.46 10.99
CA PHE A 249 13.70 17.87 10.92
C PHE A 249 13.96 19.02 9.93
N GLY A 250 12.91 19.58 9.33
CA GLY A 250 13.06 20.70 8.39
C GLY A 250 11.82 20.96 7.56
N SER A 251 12.02 21.56 6.39
CA SER A 251 10.96 21.88 5.43
C SER A 251 10.60 20.71 4.51
N GLU A 252 11.37 19.65 4.55
CA GLU A 252 11.12 18.42 3.79
C GLU A 252 10.51 17.35 4.71
N GLY A 253 9.92 16.29 4.13
CA GLY A 253 9.11 15.33 4.83
C GLY A 253 7.62 15.55 4.59
N LEU A 254 6.79 14.77 5.26
CA LEU A 254 5.33 14.87 5.17
C LEU A 254 4.75 15.22 6.53
N ARG A 255 3.78 16.11 6.51
CA ARG A 255 2.83 16.30 7.60
C ARG A 255 1.48 15.74 7.15
N VAL A 256 0.90 14.90 7.96
CA VAL A 256 -0.35 14.20 7.64
C VAL A 256 -1.33 14.36 8.79
N ASP A 257 -2.50 14.87 8.46
CA ASP A 257 -3.68 14.81 9.32
C ASP A 257 -4.59 13.72 8.75
N THR A 258 -5.18 12.87 9.60
CA THR A 258 -6.11 11.82 9.15
C THR A 258 -7.35 11.79 10.02
N ASP A 259 -8.48 11.50 9.37
CA ASP A 259 -9.71 11.10 10.04
C ASP A 259 -10.19 9.80 9.39
N THR A 260 -10.33 8.75 10.20
CA THR A 260 -10.74 7.43 9.74
C THR A 260 -11.94 6.97 10.53
N GLN A 261 -13.01 6.66 9.82
CA GLN A 261 -14.22 6.05 10.36
C GLN A 261 -14.26 4.59 9.90
N LEU A 262 -14.14 3.66 10.82
CA LEU A 262 -14.45 2.25 10.62
C LEU A 262 -15.96 2.06 10.78
N ASN A 263 -16.66 1.84 9.67
CA ASN A 263 -18.11 1.64 9.67
C ASN A 263 -18.45 0.24 10.19
N THR A 264 -17.78 -0.77 9.63
CA THR A 264 -17.87 -2.14 10.12
C THR A 264 -16.63 -2.94 9.71
N ALA A 265 -16.25 -3.90 10.55
CA ALA A 265 -15.36 -4.97 10.15
C ALA A 265 -15.62 -6.22 10.95
N ASN A 266 -15.32 -7.37 10.35
CA ASN A 266 -15.25 -8.66 11.02
C ASN A 266 -13.86 -9.25 10.79
N PHE A 267 -13.33 -9.88 11.78
CA PHE A 267 -12.03 -10.51 11.75
C PHE A 267 -12.10 -11.91 12.32
N LEU A 268 -11.60 -12.88 11.59
CA LEU A 268 -11.48 -14.27 12.04
C LEU A 268 -10.03 -14.73 11.90
N TYR A 269 -9.46 -15.17 13.00
CA TYR A 269 -8.19 -15.90 13.01
C TYR A 269 -8.43 -17.35 13.39
N SER A 270 -7.86 -18.27 12.63
CA SER A 270 -8.01 -19.70 12.86
C SER A 270 -6.67 -20.42 12.86
N THR A 271 -6.43 -21.31 13.84
CA THR A 271 -5.22 -22.12 13.90
C THR A 271 -5.49 -23.43 14.68
N ASN A 272 -5.00 -24.55 14.15
CA ASN A 272 -5.03 -25.87 14.83
C ASN A 272 -6.41 -26.28 15.38
N GLY A 273 -7.49 -25.92 14.68
CA GLY A 273 -8.87 -26.21 15.11
C GLY A 273 -9.42 -25.24 16.16
N TYR A 274 -8.70 -24.19 16.49
CA TYR A 274 -9.17 -23.09 17.34
C TYR A 274 -9.39 -21.84 16.47
N SER A 275 -10.35 -21.04 16.86
CA SER A 275 -10.57 -19.73 16.20
C SER A 275 -10.88 -18.64 17.22
N VAL A 276 -10.56 -17.43 16.83
CA VAL A 276 -10.97 -16.19 17.50
C VAL A 276 -11.66 -15.32 16.45
N ALA A 277 -12.90 -14.98 16.67
CA ALA A 277 -13.63 -14.04 15.85
C ALA A 277 -13.88 -12.74 16.63
N LEU A 278 -13.69 -11.61 15.95
CA LEU A 278 -14.08 -10.28 16.40
C LEU A 278 -15.12 -9.79 15.41
N ASN A 279 -16.36 -9.65 15.87
CA ASN A 279 -17.49 -9.32 15.01
C ASN A 279 -18.02 -7.92 15.32
N ASP A 280 -18.61 -7.32 14.31
CA ASP A 280 -19.24 -6.02 14.39
C ASP A 280 -18.27 -4.96 14.98
N MET A 281 -17.03 -4.96 14.51
CA MET A 281 -16.07 -3.92 14.88
C MET A 281 -16.45 -2.61 14.21
N SER A 282 -16.46 -1.54 14.97
CA SER A 282 -16.66 -0.18 14.46
C SER A 282 -15.87 0.82 15.30
N GLY A 283 -15.58 1.98 14.74
CA GLY A 283 -14.83 2.97 15.50
C GLY A 283 -14.38 4.15 14.66
N GLN A 284 -13.63 5.03 15.30
CA GLN A 284 -13.02 6.15 14.60
C GLN A 284 -11.64 6.44 15.17
N SER A 285 -10.79 7.00 14.32
CA SER A 285 -9.46 7.44 14.69
C SER A 285 -9.13 8.74 14.00
N THR A 286 -8.74 9.73 14.77
CA THR A 286 -8.26 11.01 14.25
C THR A 286 -6.81 11.20 14.68
N VAL A 287 -5.96 11.50 13.71
CA VAL A 287 -4.55 11.84 13.96
C VAL A 287 -4.29 13.22 13.37
N THR A 288 -3.74 14.11 14.15
CA THR A 288 -3.41 15.48 13.75
C THR A 288 -1.92 15.70 13.89
N ASP A 289 -1.32 16.29 12.87
CA ASP A 289 0.10 16.67 12.82
C ASP A 289 1.05 15.45 12.98
N LEU A 290 0.70 14.35 12.33
CA LEU A 290 1.64 13.23 12.17
C LEU A 290 2.72 13.63 11.18
N ARG A 291 3.98 13.55 11.60
CA ARG A 291 5.12 13.84 10.73
C ARG A 291 5.84 12.59 10.35
N ILE A 292 6.12 12.48 9.06
CA ILE A 292 6.80 11.33 8.46
C ILE A 292 8.06 11.83 7.79
N ASP A 293 9.20 11.36 8.28
CA ASP A 293 10.53 11.76 7.82
C ASP A 293 11.42 10.55 7.57
N VAL A 294 12.35 10.70 6.66
CA VAL A 294 13.53 9.85 6.60
C VAL A 294 14.68 10.65 7.23
N ALA A 295 15.13 10.26 8.37
CA ALA A 295 16.14 11.01 9.09
C ALA A 295 17.36 10.16 9.46
N PRO A 296 18.54 10.78 9.46
CA PRO A 296 19.78 10.11 9.84
C PRO A 296 19.88 9.81 11.34
N ASP A 297 19.05 10.43 12.16
CA ASP A 297 19.17 10.34 13.62
C ASP A 297 17.81 10.47 14.31
N PHE A 298 17.09 9.36 14.44
CA PHE A 298 15.83 9.30 15.20
C PHE A 298 16.05 9.06 16.69
N THR A 299 17.24 8.65 17.10
CA THR A 299 17.54 8.28 18.49
C THR A 299 18.89 8.83 18.91
N SER A 300 19.11 8.95 20.23
CA SER A 300 20.44 9.24 20.80
C SER A 300 21.52 8.21 20.41
N GLU A 301 21.12 7.10 19.81
CA GLU A 301 22.01 6.04 19.30
C GLU A 301 22.31 6.19 17.81
N GLY A 302 21.86 7.27 17.14
CA GLY A 302 22.09 7.51 15.72
C GLY A 302 21.39 6.50 14.81
N ARG A 303 20.20 6.01 15.19
CA ARG A 303 19.41 5.12 14.34
C ARG A 303 18.72 5.89 13.23
N GLN A 304 19.00 5.47 12.03
CA GLN A 304 18.45 6.02 10.81
C GLN A 304 17.21 5.24 10.38
N GLY A 305 16.29 5.89 9.70
CA GLY A 305 15.13 5.21 9.16
C GLY A 305 13.96 6.13 8.83
N LEU A 306 12.85 5.51 8.49
CA LEU A 306 11.57 6.16 8.37
C LEU A 306 10.98 6.31 9.76
N GLY A 307 10.68 7.55 10.16
CA GLY A 307 10.11 7.88 11.46
C GLY A 307 8.73 8.48 11.34
N PHE A 308 7.90 8.07 12.27
CA PHE A 308 6.56 8.62 12.48
C PHE A 308 6.56 9.36 13.82
N THR A 309 6.25 10.66 13.79
CA THR A 309 6.38 11.49 14.99
C THR A 309 5.14 12.33 15.22
N LEU A 310 4.68 12.35 16.48
CA LEU A 310 3.67 13.27 17.02
C LEU A 310 4.39 14.16 18.04
N THR A 311 4.89 15.31 17.66
CA THR A 311 5.87 16.06 18.48
C THR A 311 5.49 17.45 18.89
N ASP A 312 4.50 18.04 18.25
CA ASP A 312 4.10 19.41 18.55
C ASP A 312 3.01 19.45 19.63
N SER A 313 2.86 20.60 20.28
CA SER A 313 1.81 20.82 21.28
C SER A 313 0.40 20.63 20.72
N ASN A 314 0.27 20.61 19.40
CA ASN A 314 -0.99 20.41 18.68
C ASN A 314 -1.13 18.98 18.12
N SER A 315 -0.07 18.16 18.19
CA SER A 315 -0.12 16.79 17.71
C SER A 315 -1.03 15.98 18.63
N ARG A 316 -2.01 15.31 18.03
CA ARG A 316 -2.99 14.52 18.73
C ARG A 316 -3.28 13.24 17.97
N ALA A 317 -3.44 12.16 18.68
CA ALA A 317 -4.06 10.95 18.18
C ALA A 317 -5.14 10.49 19.16
N SER A 318 -6.35 10.32 18.69
CA SER A 318 -7.48 9.88 19.50
C SER A 318 -8.36 8.94 18.69
N GLY A 319 -9.11 8.11 19.37
CA GLY A 319 -10.08 7.26 18.71
C GLY A 319 -10.86 6.42 19.69
N ASN A 320 -11.77 5.67 19.13
CA ASN A 320 -12.50 4.61 19.82
C ASN A 320 -12.58 3.38 18.92
N LEU A 321 -12.77 2.24 19.54
CA LEU A 321 -13.04 0.95 18.88
C LEU A 321 -14.07 0.21 19.71
N SER A 322 -15.15 -0.19 19.08
CA SER A 322 -16.16 -1.08 19.63
C SER A 322 -16.08 -2.43 18.93
N ILE A 323 -16.15 -3.51 19.68
CA ILE A 323 -16.23 -4.88 19.20
C ILE A 323 -17.52 -5.46 19.74
N GLY A 324 -18.51 -5.72 18.88
CA GLY A 324 -19.83 -6.19 19.26
C GLY A 324 -19.82 -7.57 19.88
N SER A 325 -19.00 -8.49 19.37
CA SER A 325 -18.76 -9.78 20.03
C SER A 325 -17.36 -10.32 19.78
N ILE A 326 -16.84 -11.01 20.79
CA ILE A 326 -15.62 -11.82 20.72
C ILE A 326 -16.04 -13.27 20.89
N GLU A 327 -15.68 -14.12 19.93
CA GLU A 327 -16.00 -15.54 19.94
C GLU A 327 -14.74 -16.41 19.97
N LEU A 328 -14.75 -17.48 20.74
CA LEU A 328 -13.65 -18.43 20.84
C LEU A 328 -14.12 -19.83 20.41
N GLY A 329 -13.74 -20.22 19.20
CA GLY A 329 -14.10 -21.52 18.64
C GLY A 329 -15.61 -21.77 18.66
N GLU A 330 -16.00 -22.99 19.05
CA GLU A 330 -17.41 -23.36 19.19
C GLU A 330 -18.06 -22.86 20.50
N SER A 331 -17.30 -22.19 21.36
CA SER A 331 -17.76 -21.80 22.70
C SER A 331 -18.77 -20.63 22.68
N GLY A 332 -18.95 -20.00 21.53
CA GLY A 332 -19.80 -18.83 21.34
C GLY A 332 -19.18 -17.55 21.88
N SER A 333 -19.98 -16.51 22.00
CA SER A 333 -19.51 -15.18 22.43
C SER A 333 -19.08 -15.18 23.90
N ILE A 334 -17.90 -14.63 24.15
CA ILE A 334 -17.34 -14.42 25.49
C ILE A 334 -17.48 -12.97 25.97
N GLY A 335 -17.97 -12.08 25.13
CA GLY A 335 -18.22 -10.70 25.49
C GLY A 335 -18.04 -9.71 24.34
N SER A 336 -18.06 -8.45 24.69
CA SER A 336 -17.83 -7.30 23.82
C SER A 336 -16.77 -6.39 24.46
N VAL A 337 -16.17 -5.51 23.65
CA VAL A 337 -15.17 -4.54 24.13
C VAL A 337 -15.47 -3.18 23.55
N ASP A 338 -15.45 -2.16 24.39
CA ASP A 338 -15.41 -0.76 24.00
C ASP A 338 -14.12 -0.15 24.54
N MET A 339 -13.36 0.48 23.67
CA MET A 339 -12.07 1.08 23.99
C MET A 339 -12.00 2.51 23.45
N GLU A 340 -11.49 3.40 24.27
CA GLU A 340 -11.16 4.77 23.88
C GLU A 340 -9.69 5.04 24.14
N TRP A 341 -9.04 5.79 23.27
CA TRP A 341 -7.68 6.24 23.48
C TRP A 341 -7.49 7.71 23.12
N LEU A 342 -6.61 8.34 23.85
CA LEU A 342 -6.25 9.72 23.63
C LEU A 342 -4.75 9.92 23.91
N TYR A 343 -4.05 10.41 22.91
CA TYR A 343 -2.67 10.87 23.03
C TYR A 343 -2.65 12.38 22.79
N GLU A 344 -2.53 13.16 23.85
CA GLU A 344 -2.37 14.60 23.78
C GLU A 344 -1.00 14.98 24.34
N ASN A 345 -0.35 15.96 23.71
CA ASN A 345 0.91 16.54 24.19
C ASN A 345 1.96 15.48 24.59
N ALA A 346 1.95 14.35 23.93
CA ALA A 346 3.03 13.41 24.05
C ALA A 346 4.27 14.06 23.43
N SER A 347 4.89 14.97 24.18
CA SER A 347 6.23 15.39 23.88
C SER A 347 7.09 14.13 24.05
N PHE A 348 7.20 13.36 23.02
CA PHE A 348 8.32 12.44 22.85
C PHE A 348 9.57 13.30 22.66
N LYS A 349 9.95 14.05 23.65
CA LYS A 349 11.30 14.58 23.78
C LYS A 349 12.17 13.36 23.90
N GLY A 350 12.63 12.93 22.74
CA GLY A 350 13.40 11.74 22.60
C GLY A 350 14.59 11.74 23.51
N GLU A 351 14.62 10.87 24.44
CA GLU A 351 15.84 10.24 24.95
C GLU A 351 15.59 8.75 25.25
N SER A 352 14.44 8.18 24.96
CA SER A 352 14.30 6.73 24.91
C SER A 352 13.13 6.31 24.03
N TYR A 353 13.43 5.94 22.80
CA TYR A 353 12.61 5.00 22.08
C TYR A 353 12.82 3.61 22.72
N THR A 354 12.34 3.44 23.92
CA THR A 354 12.00 2.13 24.42
C THR A 354 10.79 1.71 23.60
N ASN A 355 10.90 0.58 22.91
CA ASN A 355 9.81 -0.11 22.27
C ASN A 355 8.58 -0.10 23.21
N ARG A 356 7.67 0.84 23.03
CA ARG A 356 6.39 0.77 23.70
C ARG A 356 5.48 0.05 22.75
N TYR A 357 5.46 -1.26 22.91
CA TYR A 357 4.35 -2.07 22.45
C TYR A 357 3.11 -1.56 23.17
N PHE A 358 1.98 -1.44 22.44
CA PHE A 358 0.68 -1.27 23.06
C PHE A 358 0.46 -2.49 23.95
N VAL A 359 0.49 -2.31 25.24
CA VAL A 359 0.05 -3.31 26.20
C VAL A 359 -1.38 -2.94 26.51
N MET A 360 -2.32 -3.69 25.98
CA MET A 360 -3.68 -3.71 26.48
C MET A 360 -3.61 -4.23 27.91
N ALA A 361 -4.04 -3.44 28.86
CA ALA A 361 -4.25 -3.82 30.25
C ALA A 361 -5.72 -4.16 30.45
#